data_72db0b1ce28c9ea164cf0342f2ef4ff3
#
_entry.id   72db0b1ce28c9ea164cf0342f2ef4ff3
#
_cell.length_a   1.000
_cell.length_b   1.000
_cell.length_c   1.000
_cell.angle_alpha   90.00
_cell.angle_beta   90.00
_cell.angle_gamma   90.00
#
_symmetry.space_group_name_H-M   'P 1'
#
loop_
_entity.id
_entity.type
_entity.pdbx_description
1 polymer ?
#
loop_
_entity_poly.entity_id
_entity_poly.type
_entity_poly.pdbx_seq_one_letter_code
_entity_poly.pdbx_strand_id
1 'polypeptide(L)'
;MLTGWYPQFSKSRPLTAQEEADHLPFGHKQDVIPEDGVGLIHFNSTWMEFVDRGFKIKGSSATLAFLFCELILLGTFFGGIFLAFRSTQEFSLATYFILTAGEGAFLFLAYFVWRNLLRFDLFAYTHNPIRFNRKTGKIHVFRHNGPGGVLSVPWGDPSLYFHIGHGMQNKVLRDLRCHVLDASQSVRDTFTVGHSTDEDLRIREQWEFIRRYMEQGPAHVVDDPLDGVITLSLKPSWKNCYMWVCFSMGQSLFPLRHVLFPLYGALTLTRWLTFRTCKEPVWPADIQAEGAMEPGDLHHWPEPEFMGAFAEDDAIYQRALRRNELRKQRL
;
A
#
# COMPACT_ATOMS: atom_id res chain seq x y z
N MET A 1 -10.78 6.70 2.31
CA MET A 1 -10.60 6.94 0.86
C MET A 1 -10.24 5.62 0.21
N LEU A 2 -11.08 5.14 -0.70
CA LEU A 2 -10.86 3.87 -1.40
C LEU A 2 -9.90 4.15 -2.57
N THR A 3 -8.62 3.84 -2.42
CA THR A 3 -7.59 4.18 -3.39
C THR A 3 -7.10 2.95 -4.13
N GLY A 4 -8.01 2.30 -4.88
CA GLY A 4 -7.64 1.37 -5.91
C GLY A 4 -7.62 -0.10 -5.60
N TRP A 5 -7.99 -0.52 -4.42
CA TRP A 5 -8.44 -1.87 -4.22
C TRP A 5 -9.94 -2.01 -4.50
N TYR A 6 -10.68 -0.89 -4.51
CA TYR A 6 -12.05 -0.83 -4.97
C TYR A 6 -12.38 0.58 -5.53
N PRO A 7 -12.87 0.73 -6.77
CA PRO A 7 -12.95 -0.32 -7.80
C PRO A 7 -11.57 -0.78 -8.27
N GLN A 8 -11.51 -2.03 -8.75
CA GLN A 8 -10.30 -2.58 -9.38
C GLN A 8 -10.00 -1.87 -10.70
N PHE A 9 -8.74 -1.91 -11.13
CA PHE A 9 -8.35 -1.39 -12.44
C PHE A 9 -9.07 -2.09 -13.58
N SER A 10 -9.55 -1.30 -14.55
CA SER A 10 -10.18 -1.83 -15.76
C SER A 10 -9.16 -2.55 -16.63
N LYS A 11 -9.53 -3.73 -17.10
CA LYS A 11 -8.74 -4.57 -18.01
C LYS A 11 -9.41 -4.61 -19.40
N SER A 12 -8.69 -5.16 -20.38
CA SER A 12 -9.16 -5.36 -21.78
C SER A 12 -9.63 -4.06 -22.43
N ARG A 13 -8.83 -3.03 -22.29
CA ARG A 13 -9.06 -1.70 -22.89
C ARG A 13 -7.76 -1.12 -23.47
N PRO A 14 -7.83 -0.22 -24.45
CA PRO A 14 -6.67 0.55 -24.88
C PRO A 14 -6.20 1.51 -23.79
N LEU A 15 -4.99 2.05 -23.95
CA LEU A 15 -4.50 3.18 -23.18
C LEU A 15 -5.38 4.41 -23.44
N THR A 16 -5.51 5.25 -22.43
CA THR A 16 -6.19 6.54 -22.56
C THR A 16 -5.17 7.62 -22.98
N ALA A 17 -5.63 8.69 -23.60
CA ALA A 17 -4.77 9.82 -23.97
C ALA A 17 -4.02 10.41 -22.77
N GLN A 18 -4.63 10.38 -21.56
CA GLN A 18 -3.97 10.81 -20.32
C GLN A 18 -2.83 9.87 -19.93
N GLU A 19 -3.03 8.55 -20.01
CA GLU A 19 -1.98 7.56 -19.71
C GLU A 19 -0.81 7.66 -20.71
N GLU A 20 -1.10 7.97 -21.96
CA GLU A 20 -0.08 8.21 -22.99
C GLU A 20 0.72 9.50 -22.73
N ALA A 21 0.06 10.58 -22.30
CA ALA A 21 0.71 11.84 -21.96
C ALA A 21 1.60 11.74 -20.71
N ASP A 22 1.21 10.89 -19.76
CA ASP A 22 1.91 10.69 -18.49
C ASP A 22 2.92 9.52 -18.51
N HIS A 23 3.31 9.06 -19.69
CA HIS A 23 4.25 7.97 -19.89
C HIS A 23 5.62 8.22 -19.24
N LEU A 24 6.17 7.20 -18.60
CA LEU A 24 7.49 7.18 -17.98
C LEU A 24 8.37 6.12 -18.70
N PRO A 25 9.02 6.47 -19.81
CA PRO A 25 9.73 5.50 -20.64
C PRO A 25 11.01 5.01 -19.98
N PHE A 26 11.35 3.74 -20.27
CA PHE A 26 12.65 3.16 -19.90
C PHE A 26 13.79 3.93 -20.58
N GLY A 27 14.97 3.96 -19.96
CA GLY A 27 16.16 4.63 -20.49
C GLY A 27 16.13 6.17 -20.45
N HIS A 28 14.99 6.79 -20.15
CA HIS A 28 14.89 8.24 -20.11
C HIS A 28 15.06 8.79 -18.70
N LYS A 29 16.19 9.48 -18.47
CA LYS A 29 16.48 10.17 -17.21
C LYS A 29 15.44 11.24 -16.94
N GLN A 30 14.92 11.27 -15.69
CA GLN A 30 14.12 12.38 -15.19
C GLN A 30 15.04 13.42 -14.53
N ASP A 31 14.79 14.71 -14.80
CA ASP A 31 15.56 15.81 -14.16
C ASP A 31 15.01 16.12 -12.75
N VAL A 32 15.17 15.15 -11.87
CA VAL A 32 14.67 15.20 -10.50
C VAL A 32 15.69 14.59 -9.54
N ILE A 33 15.57 14.86 -8.25
CA ILE A 33 16.32 14.19 -7.19
C ILE A 33 15.62 12.85 -6.92
N PRO A 34 16.30 11.70 -7.10
CA PRO A 34 15.67 10.41 -6.88
C PRO A 34 15.31 10.19 -5.42
N GLU A 35 14.11 9.64 -5.19
CA GLU A 35 13.62 9.28 -3.86
C GLU A 35 12.67 8.07 -3.94
N ASP A 36 12.67 7.22 -2.92
CA ASP A 36 11.88 5.99 -2.87
C ASP A 36 10.36 6.20 -2.67
N GLY A 37 9.92 7.43 -2.42
CA GLY A 37 8.51 7.76 -2.17
C GLY A 37 7.94 7.12 -0.89
N VAL A 38 8.81 6.77 0.07
CA VAL A 38 8.45 6.09 1.34
C VAL A 38 7.83 4.69 1.11
N GLY A 39 8.03 4.11 -0.07
CA GLY A 39 7.46 2.80 -0.43
C GLY A 39 8.45 1.66 -0.39
N LEU A 40 9.75 1.94 -0.27
CA LEU A 40 10.83 0.96 -0.23
C LEU A 40 10.83 0.20 1.09
N ILE A 41 10.95 -1.14 1.03
CA ILE A 41 10.98 -2.02 2.20
C ILE A 41 12.26 -2.85 2.29
N HIS A 42 12.89 -3.16 1.15
CA HIS A 42 14.17 -3.86 1.09
C HIS A 42 15.04 -3.27 0.00
N PHE A 43 16.35 -3.19 0.24
CA PHE A 43 17.33 -2.70 -0.71
C PHE A 43 18.68 -3.39 -0.52
N ASN A 44 19.24 -3.92 -1.61
CA ASN A 44 20.59 -4.51 -1.67
C ASN A 44 21.13 -4.49 -3.11
N SER A 45 22.31 -5.04 -3.35
CA SER A 45 22.92 -5.05 -4.69
C SER A 45 22.17 -5.92 -5.71
N THR A 46 21.42 -6.92 -5.27
CA THR A 46 20.76 -7.91 -6.13
C THR A 46 19.34 -7.50 -6.49
N TRP A 47 18.58 -7.03 -5.50
CA TRP A 47 17.17 -6.67 -5.65
C TRP A 47 16.76 -5.57 -4.66
N MET A 48 15.67 -4.90 -4.99
CA MET A 48 14.94 -4.02 -4.10
C MET A 48 13.45 -4.35 -4.14
N GLU A 49 12.73 -4.03 -3.06
CA GLU A 49 11.29 -4.24 -2.97
C GLU A 49 10.55 -3.00 -2.52
N PHE A 50 9.39 -2.81 -3.13
CA PHE A 50 8.41 -1.80 -2.77
C PHE A 50 7.11 -2.45 -2.31
N VAL A 51 6.39 -1.77 -1.43
CA VAL A 51 4.96 -2.07 -1.20
C VAL A 51 4.13 -1.56 -2.37
N ASP A 52 2.90 -2.07 -2.49
CA ASP A 52 1.89 -1.48 -3.37
C ASP A 52 1.15 -0.32 -2.65
N ARG A 53 0.37 0.44 -3.42
CA ARG A 53 -0.40 1.57 -2.86
C ARG A 53 -1.44 1.16 -1.81
N GLY A 54 -1.89 -0.10 -1.82
CA GLY A 54 -2.85 -0.63 -0.86
C GLY A 54 -2.33 -0.60 0.58
N PHE A 55 -1.01 -0.71 0.77
CA PHE A 55 -0.38 -0.65 2.08
C PHE A 55 -0.69 0.65 2.85
N LYS A 56 -0.75 1.79 2.14
CA LYS A 56 -0.99 3.12 2.75
C LYS A 56 -2.33 3.18 3.50
N ILE A 57 -3.36 2.60 2.93
CA ILE A 57 -4.74 2.70 3.46
C ILE A 57 -5.14 1.52 4.34
N LYS A 58 -4.30 0.49 4.43
CA LYS A 58 -4.57 -0.72 5.19
C LYS A 58 -4.74 -0.42 6.67
N GLY A 59 -5.86 -0.85 7.27
CA GLY A 59 -6.23 -0.54 8.65
C GLY A 59 -6.53 0.95 8.90
N SER A 60 -6.90 1.72 7.87
CA SER A 60 -7.15 3.17 7.94
C SER A 60 -8.56 3.51 8.43
N SER A 61 -8.94 4.78 8.29
CA SER A 61 -10.26 5.31 8.68
C SER A 61 -11.44 4.57 8.04
N ALA A 62 -11.28 4.09 6.80
CA ALA A 62 -12.31 3.27 6.15
C ALA A 62 -12.50 1.93 6.85
N THR A 63 -11.40 1.23 7.17
CA THR A 63 -11.45 -0.03 7.94
C THR A 63 -12.05 0.17 9.32
N LEU A 64 -11.69 1.27 10.01
CA LEU A 64 -12.29 1.62 11.30
C LEU A 64 -13.80 1.83 11.18
N ALA A 65 -14.25 2.58 10.18
CA ALA A 65 -15.67 2.84 9.95
C ALA A 65 -16.44 1.54 9.63
N PHE A 66 -15.89 0.68 8.76
CA PHE A 66 -16.51 -0.60 8.42
C PHE A 66 -16.54 -1.58 9.58
N LEU A 67 -15.48 -1.62 10.39
CA LEU A 67 -15.45 -2.44 11.60
C LEU A 67 -16.48 -1.97 12.62
N PHE A 68 -16.65 -0.65 12.76
CA PHE A 68 -17.69 -0.08 13.62
C PHE A 68 -19.11 -0.43 13.13
N CYS A 69 -19.37 -0.32 11.82
CA CYS A 69 -20.63 -0.76 11.22
C CYS A 69 -20.88 -2.26 11.48
N GLU A 70 -19.86 -3.10 11.33
CA GLU A 70 -19.96 -4.54 11.59
C GLU A 70 -20.36 -4.84 13.03
N LEU A 71 -19.71 -4.16 14.00
CA LEU A 71 -20.02 -4.32 15.43
C LEU A 71 -21.45 -3.89 15.75
N ILE A 72 -21.96 -2.82 15.12
CA ILE A 72 -23.36 -2.40 15.30
C ILE A 72 -24.32 -3.44 14.72
N LEU A 73 -24.09 -3.90 13.48
CA LEU A 73 -24.94 -4.86 12.80
C LEU A 73 -25.01 -6.20 13.55
N LEU A 74 -23.85 -6.73 13.97
CA LEU A 74 -23.81 -7.95 14.76
C LEU A 74 -24.39 -7.74 16.18
N GLY A 75 -24.15 -6.59 16.79
CA GLY A 75 -24.70 -6.24 18.10
C GLY A 75 -26.22 -6.17 18.08
N THR A 76 -26.82 -5.57 17.06
CA THR A 76 -28.29 -5.52 16.87
C THR A 76 -28.86 -6.90 16.61
N PHE A 77 -28.23 -7.71 15.77
CA PHE A 77 -28.63 -9.09 15.51
C PHE A 77 -28.64 -9.94 16.80
N PHE A 78 -27.54 -10.00 17.54
CA PHE A 78 -27.47 -10.77 18.78
C PHE A 78 -28.33 -10.18 19.90
N GLY A 79 -28.43 -8.84 19.97
CA GLY A 79 -29.30 -8.14 20.91
C GLY A 79 -30.78 -8.45 20.67
N GLY A 80 -31.23 -8.46 19.43
CA GLY A 80 -32.58 -8.83 19.03
C GLY A 80 -32.93 -10.28 19.41
N ILE A 81 -32.02 -11.21 19.11
CA ILE A 81 -32.16 -12.62 19.53
C ILE A 81 -32.27 -12.72 21.08
N PHE A 82 -31.38 -12.06 21.80
CA PHE A 82 -31.38 -12.07 23.28
C PHE A 82 -32.70 -11.53 23.85
N LEU A 83 -33.20 -10.41 23.31
CA LEU A 83 -34.48 -9.82 23.75
C LEU A 83 -35.65 -10.73 23.43
N ALA A 84 -35.66 -11.39 22.26
CA ALA A 84 -36.69 -12.35 21.89
C ALA A 84 -36.74 -13.53 22.86
N PHE A 85 -35.60 -14.09 23.28
CA PHE A 85 -35.54 -15.17 24.26
C PHE A 85 -35.97 -14.73 25.68
N ARG A 86 -35.74 -13.46 26.03
CA ARG A 86 -36.07 -12.93 27.37
C ARG A 86 -37.53 -12.40 27.46
N SER A 87 -38.20 -12.21 26.34
CA SER A 87 -39.54 -11.70 26.31
C SER A 87 -40.53 -12.72 26.92
N THR A 88 -41.34 -12.25 27.88
CA THR A 88 -42.43 -13.01 28.47
C THR A 88 -43.74 -12.79 27.74
N GLN A 89 -43.75 -11.98 26.68
CA GLN A 89 -44.95 -11.71 25.86
C GLN A 89 -45.10 -12.77 24.77
N GLU A 90 -46.35 -13.23 24.61
CA GLU A 90 -46.73 -14.00 23.44
C GLU A 90 -46.84 -13.07 22.22
N PHE A 91 -45.95 -13.23 21.25
CA PHE A 91 -45.97 -12.46 20.02
C PHE A 91 -46.93 -13.08 19.00
N SER A 92 -47.60 -12.24 18.21
CA SER A 92 -48.37 -12.72 17.08
C SER A 92 -47.44 -13.34 16.00
N LEU A 93 -48.00 -14.20 15.14
CA LEU A 93 -47.23 -14.78 14.02
C LEU A 93 -46.60 -13.69 13.13
N ALA A 94 -47.30 -12.58 12.90
CA ALA A 94 -46.82 -11.44 12.14
C ALA A 94 -45.58 -10.77 12.82
N THR A 95 -45.61 -10.67 14.14
CA THR A 95 -44.47 -10.10 14.93
C THR A 95 -43.25 -10.98 14.80
N TYR A 96 -43.39 -12.32 14.91
CA TYR A 96 -42.25 -13.24 14.69
C TYR A 96 -41.68 -13.12 13.29
N PHE A 97 -42.55 -13.01 12.27
CA PHE A 97 -42.09 -12.81 10.89
C PHE A 97 -41.34 -11.51 10.70
N ILE A 98 -41.81 -10.39 11.27
CA ILE A 98 -41.13 -9.09 11.18
C ILE A 98 -39.77 -9.13 11.89
N LEU A 99 -39.71 -9.72 13.09
CA LEU A 99 -38.47 -9.84 13.85
C LEU A 99 -37.44 -10.70 13.09
N THR A 100 -37.83 -11.88 12.61
CA THR A 100 -36.90 -12.77 11.88
C THR A 100 -36.47 -12.18 10.55
N ALA A 101 -37.33 -11.46 9.83
CA ALA A 101 -36.95 -10.75 8.61
C ALA A 101 -36.01 -9.60 8.90
N GLY A 102 -36.23 -8.84 9.98
CA GLY A 102 -35.31 -7.77 10.44
C GLY A 102 -33.94 -8.29 10.81
N GLU A 103 -33.88 -9.33 11.65
CA GLU A 103 -32.59 -9.96 12.03
C GLU A 103 -31.87 -10.56 10.82
N GLY A 104 -32.61 -11.17 9.89
CA GLY A 104 -32.04 -11.65 8.63
C GLY A 104 -31.45 -10.54 7.78
N ALA A 105 -32.08 -9.37 7.75
CA ALA A 105 -31.55 -8.19 7.06
C ALA A 105 -30.25 -7.67 7.70
N PHE A 106 -30.17 -7.60 9.04
CA PHE A 106 -28.93 -7.20 9.73
C PHE A 106 -27.79 -8.18 9.46
N LEU A 107 -28.06 -9.49 9.52
CA LEU A 107 -27.07 -10.52 9.22
C LEU A 107 -26.59 -10.44 7.76
N PHE A 108 -27.51 -10.21 6.82
CA PHE A 108 -27.16 -10.02 5.41
C PHE A 108 -26.29 -8.77 5.20
N LEU A 109 -26.60 -7.65 5.85
CA LEU A 109 -25.81 -6.43 5.78
C LEU A 109 -24.41 -6.64 6.42
N ALA A 110 -24.31 -7.33 7.55
CA ALA A 110 -23.04 -7.69 8.15
C ALA A 110 -22.20 -8.56 7.20
N TYR A 111 -22.80 -9.60 6.61
CA TYR A 111 -22.12 -10.40 5.60
C TYR A 111 -21.67 -9.57 4.38
N PHE A 112 -22.49 -8.61 3.93
CA PHE A 112 -22.15 -7.72 2.82
C PHE A 112 -20.95 -6.82 3.16
N VAL A 113 -20.94 -6.19 4.35
CA VAL A 113 -19.83 -5.36 4.83
C VAL A 113 -18.54 -6.20 4.93
N TRP A 114 -18.62 -7.37 5.53
CA TRP A 114 -17.49 -8.30 5.60
C TRP A 114 -16.99 -8.66 4.20
N ARG A 115 -17.87 -9.21 3.34
CA ARG A 115 -17.48 -9.76 2.03
C ARG A 115 -16.92 -8.70 1.09
N ASN A 116 -17.46 -7.49 1.08
CA ASN A 116 -17.11 -6.48 0.07
C ASN A 116 -16.10 -5.43 0.57
N LEU A 117 -15.91 -5.31 1.87
CA LEU A 117 -15.10 -4.25 2.47
C LEU A 117 -14.02 -4.81 3.39
N LEU A 118 -14.37 -5.40 4.52
CA LEU A 118 -13.40 -5.78 5.55
C LEU A 118 -12.43 -6.89 5.14
N ARG A 119 -12.86 -7.86 4.35
CA ARG A 119 -12.00 -8.98 3.93
C ARG A 119 -10.78 -8.56 3.09
N PHE A 120 -10.80 -7.36 2.51
CA PHE A 120 -9.66 -6.85 1.75
C PHE A 120 -8.55 -6.34 2.65
N ASP A 121 -8.89 -5.99 3.89
CA ASP A 121 -7.95 -5.54 4.89
C ASP A 121 -7.62 -6.63 5.92
N LEU A 122 -8.64 -7.23 6.54
CA LEU A 122 -8.48 -8.27 7.54
C LEU A 122 -8.27 -9.64 6.90
N PHE A 123 -7.40 -10.47 7.47
CA PHE A 123 -7.08 -11.83 7.02
C PHE A 123 -6.53 -11.95 5.58
N ALA A 124 -6.15 -10.83 4.99
CA ALA A 124 -5.50 -10.72 3.68
C ALA A 124 -3.97 -10.86 3.82
N TYR A 125 -3.21 -10.23 2.91
CA TYR A 125 -1.76 -10.09 3.05
C TYR A 125 -1.41 -8.76 3.72
N THR A 126 -0.31 -8.72 4.48
CA THR A 126 0.19 -7.47 5.10
C THR A 126 0.47 -6.41 4.05
N HIS A 127 1.00 -6.80 2.90
CA HIS A 127 1.29 -5.97 1.73
C HIS A 127 1.38 -6.86 0.49
N ASN A 128 1.46 -6.26 -0.69
CA ASN A 128 1.75 -6.95 -1.94
C ASN A 128 3.07 -6.41 -2.48
N PRO A 129 4.21 -7.10 -2.26
CA PRO A 129 5.50 -6.58 -2.66
C PRO A 129 5.70 -6.63 -4.17
N ILE A 130 6.43 -5.62 -4.68
CA ILE A 130 6.94 -5.57 -6.03
C ILE A 130 8.47 -5.61 -5.93
N ARG A 131 9.08 -6.68 -6.43
CA ARG A 131 10.53 -6.88 -6.43
C ARG A 131 11.12 -6.55 -7.78
N PHE A 132 12.10 -5.66 -7.78
CA PHE A 132 12.95 -5.34 -8.92
C PHE A 132 14.27 -6.10 -8.75
N ASN A 133 14.43 -7.19 -9.48
CA ASN A 133 15.65 -8.01 -9.41
C ASN A 133 16.61 -7.56 -10.51
N ARG A 134 17.65 -6.81 -10.11
CA ARG A 134 18.66 -6.28 -11.03
C ARG A 134 19.53 -7.38 -11.62
N LYS A 135 19.85 -8.43 -10.84
CA LYS A 135 20.74 -9.52 -11.27
C LYS A 135 20.13 -10.33 -12.42
N THR A 136 18.82 -10.57 -12.36
CA THR A 136 18.10 -11.32 -13.41
C THR A 136 17.42 -10.41 -14.43
N GLY A 137 17.42 -9.08 -14.20
CA GLY A 137 16.72 -8.13 -15.05
C GLY A 137 15.21 -8.33 -15.06
N LYS A 138 14.59 -8.77 -13.96
CA LYS A 138 13.14 -9.05 -13.89
C LYS A 138 12.43 -8.20 -12.85
N ILE A 139 11.15 -7.95 -13.10
CA ILE A 139 10.20 -7.42 -12.13
C ILE A 139 9.28 -8.58 -11.71
N HIS A 140 9.15 -8.80 -10.41
CA HIS A 140 8.23 -9.78 -9.82
C HIS A 140 7.15 -9.03 -9.05
N VAL A 141 5.89 -9.26 -9.39
CA VAL A 141 4.73 -8.66 -8.73
C VAL A 141 3.96 -9.73 -7.99
N PHE A 142 3.94 -9.64 -6.67
CA PHE A 142 3.23 -10.58 -5.82
C PHE A 142 1.72 -10.36 -5.89
N ARG A 143 0.97 -11.45 -5.96
CA ARG A 143 -0.51 -11.46 -5.94
C ARG A 143 -1.05 -12.34 -4.80
N HIS A 144 -0.52 -13.57 -4.68
CA HIS A 144 -0.90 -14.53 -3.63
C HIS A 144 0.14 -15.66 -3.51
N ASN A 145 0.13 -16.38 -2.38
CA ASN A 145 1.07 -17.46 -2.09
C ASN A 145 0.83 -18.76 -2.89
N GLY A 146 -0.24 -18.84 -3.68
CA GLY A 146 -0.57 -20.04 -4.46
C GLY A 146 0.13 -20.10 -5.82
N PRO A 147 0.00 -21.23 -6.55
CA PRO A 147 0.53 -21.36 -7.90
C PRO A 147 0.05 -20.24 -8.82
N GLY A 148 0.95 -19.67 -9.63
CA GLY A 148 0.65 -18.53 -10.50
C GLY A 148 0.41 -17.21 -9.75
N GLY A 149 0.70 -17.16 -8.45
CA GLY A 149 0.50 -15.97 -7.61
C GLY A 149 1.55 -14.88 -7.77
N VAL A 150 2.49 -15.02 -8.69
CA VAL A 150 3.49 -14.00 -9.03
C VAL A 150 3.48 -13.76 -10.53
N LEU A 151 3.42 -12.48 -10.91
CA LEU A 151 3.67 -12.04 -12.26
C LEU A 151 5.16 -11.69 -12.38
N SER A 152 5.87 -12.33 -13.31
CA SER A 152 7.29 -12.04 -13.59
C SER A 152 7.44 -11.55 -15.02
N VAL A 153 8.05 -10.37 -15.20
CA VAL A 153 8.25 -9.74 -16.53
C VAL A 153 9.67 -9.17 -16.57
N PRO A 154 10.40 -9.30 -17.70
CA PRO A 154 11.70 -8.66 -17.87
C PRO A 154 11.62 -7.13 -17.75
N TRP A 155 12.64 -6.49 -17.18
CA TRP A 155 12.82 -5.03 -17.19
C TRP A 155 13.02 -4.57 -18.65
N GLY A 156 12.28 -3.54 -19.07
CA GLY A 156 12.34 -3.04 -20.43
C GLY A 156 11.52 -3.86 -21.46
N ASP A 157 10.73 -4.85 -21.00
CA ASP A 157 9.82 -5.58 -21.90
C ASP A 157 8.80 -4.61 -22.52
N PRO A 158 8.56 -4.68 -23.85
CA PRO A 158 7.60 -3.80 -24.54
C PRO A 158 6.15 -3.89 -24.03
N SER A 159 5.82 -4.95 -23.32
CA SER A 159 4.49 -5.09 -22.69
C SER A 159 4.35 -4.25 -21.41
N LEU A 160 5.42 -3.73 -20.84
CA LEU A 160 5.38 -2.89 -19.63
C LEU A 160 5.23 -1.43 -19.99
N TYR A 161 4.19 -0.81 -19.47
CA TYR A 161 3.89 0.60 -19.69
C TYR A 161 3.79 1.33 -18.35
N PHE A 162 4.89 1.97 -17.94
CA PHE A 162 4.93 2.80 -16.74
C PHE A 162 4.43 4.21 -17.00
N HIS A 163 3.60 4.72 -16.12
CA HIS A 163 3.05 6.06 -16.24
C HIS A 163 2.64 6.63 -14.86
N ILE A 164 2.40 7.93 -14.81
CA ILE A 164 1.78 8.56 -13.66
C ILE A 164 0.28 8.23 -13.66
N GLY A 165 -0.15 7.40 -12.73
CA GLY A 165 -1.53 7.00 -12.63
C GLY A 165 -2.36 8.01 -11.83
N HIS A 166 -3.55 8.34 -12.31
CA HIS A 166 -4.50 9.22 -11.63
C HIS A 166 -5.51 8.42 -10.81
N GLY A 167 -5.86 8.92 -9.64
CA GLY A 167 -6.84 8.28 -8.77
C GLY A 167 -8.25 8.30 -9.39
N MET A 168 -8.91 7.15 -9.39
CA MET A 168 -10.24 7.01 -10.00
C MET A 168 -11.34 7.77 -9.25
N GLN A 169 -11.29 7.80 -7.93
CA GLN A 169 -12.25 8.50 -7.08
C GLN A 169 -11.76 9.88 -6.64
N ASN A 170 -10.48 10.00 -6.38
CA ASN A 170 -9.84 11.26 -6.05
C ASN A 170 -8.79 11.58 -7.13
N LYS A 171 -9.16 12.45 -8.05
CA LYS A 171 -8.32 12.84 -9.19
C LYS A 171 -7.03 13.60 -8.80
N VAL A 172 -6.93 14.06 -7.56
CA VAL A 172 -5.70 14.68 -7.03
C VAL A 172 -4.62 13.63 -6.76
N LEU A 173 -5.00 12.40 -6.40
CA LEU A 173 -4.04 11.37 -6.08
C LEU A 173 -3.31 10.87 -7.34
N ARG A 174 -2.01 10.70 -7.19
CA ARG A 174 -1.08 10.14 -8.18
C ARG A 174 -0.43 8.89 -7.63
N ASP A 175 -0.15 7.93 -8.49
CA ASP A 175 0.63 6.74 -8.17
C ASP A 175 1.56 6.37 -9.32
N LEU A 176 2.68 5.69 -9.01
CA LEU A 176 3.49 5.04 -10.03
C LEU A 176 2.77 3.76 -10.46
N ARG A 177 2.24 3.77 -11.66
CA ARG A 177 1.43 2.69 -12.20
C ARG A 177 2.11 2.04 -13.41
N CYS A 178 1.99 0.72 -13.48
CA CYS A 178 2.41 -0.04 -14.64
C CYS A 178 1.23 -0.84 -15.19
N HIS A 179 0.93 -0.65 -16.47
CA HIS A 179 0.09 -1.54 -17.24
C HIS A 179 0.94 -2.63 -17.88
N VAL A 180 0.42 -3.84 -17.88
CA VAL A 180 0.95 -4.95 -18.68
C VAL A 180 0.06 -5.07 -19.90
N LEU A 181 0.61 -4.78 -21.06
CA LEU A 181 -0.12 -4.77 -22.32
C LEU A 181 -0.07 -6.16 -22.97
N ASP A 182 -1.07 -6.50 -23.73
CA ASP A 182 -1.08 -7.66 -24.61
C ASP A 182 -0.54 -7.32 -26.01
N ALA A 183 -0.52 -8.31 -26.90
CA ALA A 183 -0.06 -8.13 -28.29
C ALA A 183 -0.89 -7.12 -29.08
N SER A 184 -2.12 -6.83 -28.66
CA SER A 184 -3.00 -5.82 -29.27
C SER A 184 -2.84 -4.42 -28.65
N GLN A 185 -1.84 -4.21 -27.78
CA GLN A 185 -1.62 -2.99 -26.99
C GLN A 185 -2.80 -2.65 -26.05
N SER A 186 -3.58 -3.67 -25.65
CA SER A 186 -4.63 -3.52 -24.66
C SER A 186 -4.14 -3.88 -23.26
N VAL A 187 -4.66 -3.20 -22.25
CA VAL A 187 -4.31 -3.42 -20.84
C VAL A 187 -4.78 -4.80 -20.37
N ARG A 188 -3.85 -5.74 -20.19
CA ARG A 188 -4.10 -7.09 -19.66
C ARG A 188 -4.15 -7.11 -18.15
N ASP A 189 -3.19 -6.43 -17.51
CA ASP A 189 -3.08 -6.34 -16.05
C ASP A 189 -2.49 -4.99 -15.63
N THR A 190 -2.62 -4.67 -14.34
CA THR A 190 -2.12 -3.41 -13.78
C THR A 190 -1.60 -3.63 -12.37
N PHE A 191 -0.47 -3.01 -12.05
CA PHE A 191 0.06 -2.94 -10.70
C PHE A 191 0.56 -1.53 -10.38
N THR A 192 0.73 -1.23 -9.10
CA THR A 192 1.24 0.05 -8.62
C THR A 192 2.46 -0.17 -7.75
N VAL A 193 3.40 0.74 -7.77
CA VAL A 193 4.64 0.69 -6.99
C VAL A 193 4.65 1.82 -5.97
N GLY A 194 4.85 1.50 -4.71
CA GLY A 194 4.88 2.49 -3.63
C GLY A 194 3.53 3.13 -3.31
N HIS A 195 3.57 4.27 -2.66
CA HIS A 195 2.38 4.96 -2.18
C HIS A 195 1.81 5.96 -3.19
N SER A 196 0.52 6.26 -3.03
CA SER A 196 -0.08 7.40 -3.72
C SER A 196 0.33 8.72 -3.05
N THR A 197 0.54 9.75 -3.87
CA THR A 197 0.84 11.14 -3.50
C THR A 197 -0.12 12.09 -4.23
N ASP A 198 -0.04 13.35 -3.98
CA ASP A 198 -0.76 14.42 -4.67
C ASP A 198 0.12 15.22 -5.66
N GLU A 199 1.41 14.86 -5.77
CA GLU A 199 2.40 15.56 -6.58
C GLU A 199 2.97 14.64 -7.67
N ASP A 200 2.91 15.04 -8.95
CA ASP A 200 3.53 14.34 -10.07
C ASP A 200 5.06 14.24 -9.92
N LEU A 201 5.67 15.28 -9.33
CA LEU A 201 7.11 15.32 -9.08
C LEU A 201 7.59 14.13 -8.26
N ARG A 202 6.85 13.76 -7.21
CA ARG A 202 7.21 12.60 -6.36
C ARG A 202 7.16 11.27 -7.10
N ILE A 203 6.25 11.12 -8.05
CA ILE A 203 6.19 9.92 -8.87
C ILE A 203 7.38 9.85 -9.84
N ARG A 204 7.80 11.00 -10.39
CA ARG A 204 9.02 11.08 -11.22
C ARG A 204 10.29 10.82 -10.42
N GLU A 205 10.38 11.31 -9.18
CA GLU A 205 11.48 11.03 -8.25
C GLU A 205 11.57 9.52 -7.96
N GLN A 206 10.44 8.88 -7.67
CA GLN A 206 10.37 7.44 -7.42
C GLN A 206 10.71 6.61 -8.68
N TRP A 207 10.22 7.03 -9.85
CA TRP A 207 10.58 6.38 -11.11
C TRP A 207 12.09 6.49 -11.38
N GLU A 208 12.69 7.67 -11.20
CA GLU A 208 14.14 7.87 -11.40
C GLU A 208 14.95 7.03 -10.42
N PHE A 209 14.50 6.86 -9.18
CA PHE A 209 15.12 5.98 -8.20
C PHE A 209 15.15 4.52 -8.70
N ILE A 210 14.01 4.01 -9.18
CA ILE A 210 13.88 2.65 -9.70
C ILE A 210 14.72 2.47 -10.97
N ARG A 211 14.66 3.42 -11.89
CA ARG A 211 15.42 3.39 -13.13
C ARG A 211 16.92 3.36 -12.89
N ARG A 212 17.45 4.23 -12.00
CA ARG A 212 18.87 4.24 -11.65
C ARG A 212 19.31 2.90 -11.05
N TYR A 213 18.50 2.33 -10.17
CA TYR A 213 18.81 1.03 -9.59
C TYR A 213 18.92 -0.06 -10.66
N MET A 214 17.97 -0.16 -11.55
CA MET A 214 17.94 -1.21 -12.56
C MET A 214 18.96 -1.01 -13.68
N GLU A 215 19.22 0.23 -14.10
CA GLU A 215 20.08 0.55 -15.25
C GLU A 215 21.51 0.91 -14.87
N GLN A 216 21.75 1.59 -13.75
CA GLN A 216 23.06 2.09 -13.35
C GLN A 216 23.63 1.35 -12.14
N GLY A 217 22.79 0.71 -11.35
CA GLY A 217 23.16 -0.07 -10.18
C GLY A 217 22.97 0.66 -8.84
N PRO A 218 23.13 -0.08 -7.72
CA PRO A 218 22.77 0.39 -6.39
C PRO A 218 23.59 1.59 -5.91
N ALA A 219 24.86 1.72 -6.37
CA ALA A 219 25.74 2.84 -6.01
C ALA A 219 25.28 4.20 -6.58
N HIS A 220 24.42 4.21 -7.60
CA HIS A 220 24.01 5.42 -8.30
C HIS A 220 22.56 5.85 -8.01
N VAL A 221 21.90 5.16 -7.10
CA VAL A 221 20.47 5.40 -6.79
C VAL A 221 20.27 6.74 -6.08
N VAL A 222 21.17 7.09 -5.16
CA VAL A 222 21.16 8.36 -4.45
C VAL A 222 22.42 9.14 -4.73
N ASP A 223 22.33 10.47 -4.70
CA ASP A 223 23.50 11.35 -4.94
C ASP A 223 24.32 11.58 -3.66
N ASP A 224 23.72 11.39 -2.48
CA ASP A 224 24.34 11.52 -1.16
C ASP A 224 24.10 10.23 -0.36
N PRO A 225 25.13 9.61 0.22
CA PRO A 225 24.99 8.39 1.03
C PRO A 225 23.99 8.52 2.20
N LEU A 226 23.81 9.72 2.77
CA LEU A 226 22.85 9.99 3.83
C LEU A 226 21.39 9.88 3.37
N ASP A 227 21.13 9.89 2.05
CA ASP A 227 19.81 9.62 1.48
C ASP A 227 19.53 8.11 1.32
N GLY A 228 20.54 7.26 1.56
CA GLY A 228 20.50 5.80 1.44
C GLY A 228 19.85 5.12 2.66
N VAL A 229 18.61 5.40 2.96
CA VAL A 229 17.91 4.85 4.12
C VAL A 229 16.50 4.35 3.77
N ILE A 230 16.10 3.22 4.35
CA ILE A 230 14.72 2.75 4.29
C ILE A 230 13.93 3.48 5.38
N THR A 231 12.85 4.16 4.99
CA THR A 231 12.02 4.92 5.93
C THR A 231 10.82 4.14 6.42
N LEU A 232 10.33 3.17 5.62
CA LEU A 232 9.15 2.36 5.90
C LEU A 232 9.52 1.08 6.65
N SER A 233 8.82 0.80 7.75
CA SER A 233 8.88 -0.46 8.47
C SER A 233 7.62 -1.30 8.25
N LEU A 234 7.78 -2.59 8.06
CA LEU A 234 6.67 -3.55 7.97
C LEU A 234 6.33 -4.18 9.33
N LYS A 235 7.11 -3.93 10.38
CA LYS A 235 6.91 -4.56 11.69
C LYS A 235 5.54 -4.25 12.27
N PRO A 236 4.73 -5.26 12.66
CA PRO A 236 3.40 -5.07 13.19
C PRO A 236 3.43 -4.66 14.69
N SER A 237 4.29 -3.70 15.04
CA SER A 237 4.40 -3.16 16.39
C SER A 237 3.41 -2.00 16.58
N TRP A 238 2.98 -1.78 17.84
CA TRP A 238 2.12 -0.64 18.19
C TRP A 238 2.80 0.69 17.85
N LYS A 239 4.09 0.83 18.19
CA LYS A 239 4.89 2.03 17.89
C LYS A 239 4.89 2.32 16.39
N ASN A 240 5.17 1.30 15.55
CA ASN A 240 5.19 1.47 14.11
C ASN A 240 3.82 1.86 13.54
N CYS A 241 2.74 1.22 14.00
CA CYS A 241 1.38 1.58 13.57
C CYS A 241 1.01 3.01 13.97
N TYR A 242 1.40 3.45 15.18
CA TYR A 242 1.16 4.82 15.63
C TYR A 242 1.95 5.85 14.81
N MET A 243 3.23 5.59 14.53
CA MET A 243 4.06 6.46 13.70
C MET A 243 3.50 6.56 12.27
N TRP A 244 3.01 5.44 11.71
CA TRP A 244 2.32 5.46 10.44
C TRP A 244 1.05 6.31 10.45
N VAL A 245 0.22 6.20 11.49
CA VAL A 245 -0.98 7.03 11.64
C VAL A 245 -0.61 8.52 11.69
N CYS A 246 0.40 8.88 12.50
CA CYS A 246 0.92 10.25 12.57
C CYS A 246 1.37 10.77 11.20
N PHE A 247 2.10 9.97 10.43
CA PHE A 247 2.53 10.30 9.09
C PHE A 247 1.34 10.49 8.12
N SER A 248 0.37 9.58 8.18
CA SER A 248 -0.80 9.59 7.30
C SER A 248 -1.75 10.78 7.54
N MET A 249 -1.80 11.27 8.76
CA MET A 249 -2.60 12.45 9.14
C MET A 249 -1.96 13.76 8.68
N GLY A 250 -0.70 13.74 8.29
CA GLY A 250 0.02 14.88 7.73
C GLY A 250 0.56 15.86 8.76
N GLN A 251 1.43 16.76 8.29
CA GLN A 251 2.15 17.71 9.14
C GLN A 251 1.23 18.69 9.89
N SER A 252 0.12 19.10 9.28
CA SER A 252 -0.81 20.08 9.87
C SER A 252 -1.52 19.55 11.12
N LEU A 253 -1.81 18.24 11.18
CA LEU A 253 -2.49 17.62 12.33
C LEU A 253 -1.50 17.01 13.35
N PHE A 254 -0.22 16.88 12.99
CA PHE A 254 0.78 16.31 13.88
C PHE A 254 0.93 17.04 15.24
N PRO A 255 0.91 18.39 15.33
CA PRO A 255 0.93 19.08 16.62
C PRO A 255 -0.27 18.76 17.51
N LEU A 256 -1.42 18.44 16.91
CA LEU A 256 -2.67 18.13 17.62
C LEU A 256 -2.78 16.67 18.05
N ARG A 257 -1.77 15.84 17.80
CA ARG A 257 -1.81 14.37 18.04
C ARG A 257 -2.16 13.97 19.48
N HIS A 258 -1.81 14.83 20.48
CA HIS A 258 -2.13 14.56 21.87
C HIS A 258 -3.60 14.84 22.18
N VAL A 259 -4.17 15.89 21.62
CA VAL A 259 -5.59 16.25 21.77
C VAL A 259 -6.46 15.25 20.99
N LEU A 260 -6.01 14.86 19.79
CA LEU A 260 -6.71 13.92 18.93
C LEU A 260 -6.33 12.45 19.26
N PHE A 261 -5.68 12.19 20.39
CA PHE A 261 -5.23 10.84 20.75
C PHE A 261 -6.33 9.77 20.70
N PRO A 262 -7.60 10.03 21.10
CA PRO A 262 -8.65 9.01 20.94
C PRO A 262 -8.83 8.55 19.49
N LEU A 263 -8.78 9.48 18.52
CA LEU A 263 -8.85 9.16 17.10
C LEU A 263 -7.57 8.45 16.61
N TYR A 264 -6.40 8.99 16.95
CA TYR A 264 -5.11 8.39 16.58
C TYR A 264 -4.96 6.99 17.20
N GLY A 265 -5.39 6.81 18.45
CA GLY A 265 -5.40 5.52 19.15
C GLY A 265 -6.33 4.51 18.48
N ALA A 266 -7.54 4.93 18.10
CA ALA A 266 -8.49 4.07 17.39
C ALA A 266 -7.95 3.63 16.02
N LEU A 267 -7.38 4.54 15.23
CA LEU A 267 -6.74 4.22 13.95
C LEU A 267 -5.50 3.33 14.12
N THR A 268 -4.72 3.57 15.18
CA THR A 268 -3.56 2.72 15.52
C THR A 268 -4.01 1.31 15.87
N LEU A 269 -5.04 1.18 16.70
CA LEU A 269 -5.61 -0.11 17.08
C LEU A 269 -6.13 -0.87 15.85
N THR A 270 -6.89 -0.19 14.99
CA THR A 270 -7.44 -0.80 13.76
C THR A 270 -6.33 -1.29 12.85
N ARG A 271 -5.30 -0.46 12.62
CA ARG A 271 -4.15 -0.84 11.81
C ARG A 271 -3.37 -1.99 12.43
N TRP A 272 -3.12 -1.94 13.73
CA TRP A 272 -2.42 -3.01 14.46
C TRP A 272 -3.17 -4.34 14.38
N LEU A 273 -4.50 -4.34 14.62
CA LEU A 273 -5.35 -5.53 14.48
C LEU A 273 -5.32 -6.06 13.04
N THR A 274 -5.41 -5.19 12.06
CA THR A 274 -5.31 -5.55 10.64
C THR A 274 -4.02 -6.30 10.35
N PHE A 275 -2.87 -5.75 10.75
CA PHE A 275 -1.58 -6.41 10.53
C PHE A 275 -1.42 -7.73 11.29
N ARG A 276 -2.02 -7.84 12.49
CA ARG A 276 -2.00 -9.07 13.29
C ARG A 276 -2.86 -10.19 12.70
N THR A 277 -3.90 -9.85 11.96
CA THR A 277 -4.76 -10.84 11.28
C THR A 277 -4.28 -11.20 9.88
N CYS A 278 -3.40 -10.40 9.29
CA CYS A 278 -2.89 -10.61 7.94
C CYS A 278 -1.74 -11.64 7.90
N LYS A 279 -1.60 -12.27 6.74
CA LYS A 279 -0.49 -13.18 6.41
C LYS A 279 0.64 -12.39 5.76
N GLU A 280 1.87 -12.79 6.01
CA GLU A 280 3.02 -12.27 5.26
C GLU A 280 3.05 -12.86 3.85
N PRO A 281 3.40 -12.06 2.83
CA PRO A 281 3.65 -12.58 1.49
C PRO A 281 4.92 -13.43 1.50
N VAL A 282 4.86 -14.59 0.83
CA VAL A 282 6.01 -15.49 0.70
C VAL A 282 6.31 -15.67 -0.78
N TRP A 283 7.50 -15.28 -1.19
CA TRP A 283 7.95 -15.50 -2.56
C TRP A 283 8.13 -16.99 -2.85
N PRO A 284 7.81 -17.48 -4.06
CA PRO A 284 8.15 -18.82 -4.52
C PRO A 284 9.65 -19.11 -4.38
N ALA A 285 10.01 -20.40 -4.20
CA ALA A 285 11.38 -20.80 -3.91
C ALA A 285 12.39 -20.44 -5.01
N ASP A 286 11.96 -20.46 -6.27
CA ASP A 286 12.75 -20.03 -7.43
C ASP A 286 13.09 -18.54 -7.36
N ILE A 287 12.12 -17.66 -7.04
CA ILE A 287 12.35 -16.22 -6.88
C ILE A 287 13.20 -15.92 -5.64
N GLN A 288 13.05 -16.70 -4.56
CA GLN A 288 13.91 -16.57 -3.39
C GLN A 288 15.37 -16.95 -3.73
N ALA A 289 15.59 -18.00 -4.50
CA ALA A 289 16.92 -18.43 -4.95
C ALA A 289 17.56 -17.40 -5.91
N GLU A 290 16.78 -16.81 -6.86
CA GLU A 290 17.25 -15.73 -7.73
C GLU A 290 17.68 -14.49 -6.92
N GLY A 291 17.09 -14.29 -5.75
CA GLY A 291 17.29 -13.14 -4.88
C GLY A 291 18.28 -13.39 -3.73
N ALA A 292 19.10 -14.44 -3.76
CA ALA A 292 20.10 -14.66 -2.72
C ALA A 292 21.05 -13.45 -2.64
N MET A 293 21.05 -12.80 -1.47
CA MET A 293 21.93 -11.67 -1.19
C MET A 293 23.35 -12.16 -0.97
N GLU A 294 24.33 -11.43 -1.50
CA GLU A 294 25.74 -11.76 -1.29
C GLU A 294 26.15 -11.47 0.17
N PRO A 295 26.91 -12.36 0.81
CA PRO A 295 27.42 -12.08 2.16
C PRO A 295 28.28 -10.82 2.17
N GLY A 296 27.97 -9.87 3.08
CA GLY A 296 28.71 -8.62 3.20
C GLY A 296 28.39 -7.60 2.12
N ASP A 297 27.20 -7.64 1.52
CA ASP A 297 26.75 -6.65 0.53
C ASP A 297 26.85 -5.22 1.07
N LEU A 298 27.73 -4.41 0.46
CA LEU A 298 27.99 -3.03 0.85
C LEU A 298 26.82 -2.08 0.58
N HIS A 299 25.86 -2.50 -0.26
CA HIS A 299 24.68 -1.71 -0.58
C HIS A 299 23.41 -2.23 0.12
N HIS A 300 23.58 -3.08 1.13
CA HIS A 300 22.43 -3.49 1.95
C HIS A 300 22.03 -2.35 2.89
N TRP A 301 20.79 -1.84 2.72
CA TRP A 301 20.20 -0.89 3.64
C TRP A 301 19.38 -1.62 4.69
N PRO A 302 19.62 -1.36 5.99
CA PRO A 302 18.93 -2.06 7.06
C PRO A 302 17.47 -1.65 7.16
N GLU A 303 16.62 -2.61 7.49
CA GLU A 303 15.21 -2.35 7.74
C GLU A 303 15.04 -1.59 9.06
N PRO A 304 14.24 -0.50 9.08
CA PRO A 304 14.03 0.28 10.30
C PRO A 304 13.13 -0.46 11.29
N GLU A 305 13.33 -0.19 12.58
CA GLU A 305 12.50 -0.75 13.66
C GLU A 305 11.04 -0.21 13.59
N PHE A 306 10.90 1.06 13.22
CA PHE A 306 9.61 1.72 13.02
C PHE A 306 9.75 2.81 11.97
N MET A 307 8.64 3.19 11.39
CA MET A 307 8.60 4.26 10.39
C MET A 307 9.19 5.56 10.93
N GLY A 308 10.15 6.11 10.21
CA GLY A 308 10.83 7.35 10.60
C GLY A 308 11.95 7.17 11.62
N ALA A 309 12.41 5.93 11.89
CA ALA A 309 13.54 5.67 12.79
C ALA A 309 14.83 6.40 12.36
N PHE A 310 14.98 6.72 11.08
CA PHE A 310 16.10 7.52 10.56
C PHE A 310 16.26 8.88 11.26
N ALA A 311 15.17 9.43 11.80
CA ALA A 311 15.21 10.71 12.52
C ALA A 311 15.92 10.64 13.89
N GLU A 312 16.29 9.44 14.36
CA GLU A 312 17.15 9.26 15.54
C GLU A 312 18.62 9.56 15.22
N ASP A 313 19.00 9.55 13.93
CA ASP A 313 20.32 10.03 13.45
C ASP A 313 20.19 11.49 13.00
N ASP A 314 20.87 12.41 13.69
CA ASP A 314 20.78 13.84 13.41
C ASP A 314 21.31 14.21 12.02
N ALA A 315 22.36 13.57 11.54
CA ALA A 315 22.93 13.87 10.21
C ALA A 315 21.94 13.49 9.10
N ILE A 316 21.31 12.32 9.20
CA ILE A 316 20.30 11.85 8.24
C ILE A 316 19.05 12.74 8.33
N TYR A 317 18.62 13.11 9.54
CA TYR A 317 17.48 13.99 9.76
C TYR A 317 17.69 15.37 9.13
N GLN A 318 18.83 16.02 9.38
CA GLN A 318 19.17 17.32 8.79
C GLN A 318 19.26 17.23 7.26
N ARG A 319 19.79 16.14 6.74
CA ARG A 319 19.82 15.89 5.30
C ARG A 319 18.42 15.79 4.72
N ALA A 320 17.52 15.05 5.35
CA ALA A 320 16.13 14.92 4.92
C ALA A 320 15.38 16.28 4.94
N LEU A 321 15.63 17.13 5.94
CA LEU A 321 15.10 18.48 6.00
C LEU A 321 15.55 19.34 4.81
N ARG A 322 16.88 19.36 4.53
CA ARG A 322 17.44 20.12 3.39
C ARG A 322 16.86 19.64 2.05
N ARG A 323 16.71 18.33 1.87
CA ARG A 323 16.08 17.77 0.65
C ARG A 323 14.65 18.24 0.47
N ASN A 324 13.86 18.27 1.55
CA ASN A 324 12.50 18.80 1.51
C ASN A 324 12.44 20.31 1.18
N GLU A 325 13.39 21.10 1.66
CA GLU A 325 13.48 22.52 1.30
C GLU A 325 13.83 22.70 -0.19
N LEU A 326 14.81 21.97 -0.70
CA LEU A 326 15.16 21.98 -2.13
C LEU A 326 13.97 21.59 -3.03
N ARG A 327 13.17 20.61 -2.58
CA ARG A 327 11.94 20.23 -3.31
C ARG A 327 10.92 21.38 -3.35
N LYS A 328 10.66 22.05 -2.22
CA LYS A 328 9.75 23.18 -2.17
C LYS A 328 10.14 24.34 -3.09
N GLN A 329 11.43 24.49 -3.37
CA GLN A 329 11.94 25.53 -4.28
C GLN A 329 11.75 25.16 -5.76
N ARG A 330 11.48 23.89 -6.07
CA ARG A 330 11.24 23.39 -7.44
C ARG A 330 9.75 23.29 -7.82
N LEU A 331 8.87 23.37 -6.83
CA LEU A 331 7.41 23.44 -6.99
C LEU A 331 6.96 24.90 -7.18
#